data_c2e9d1142cae4954b378cae043a4df2d
#
_entry.id   c2e9d1142cae4954b378cae043a4df2d
#
_cell.length_a   1.000
_cell.length_b   1.000
_cell.length_c   1.000
_cell.angle_alpha   90.00
_cell.angle_beta   90.00
_cell.angle_gamma   90.00
#
_symmetry.space_group_name_H-M   'P 1'
#
loop_
_entity.id
_entity.type
_entity.pdbx_description
1 polymer ?
#
loop_
_entity_poly.entity_id
_entity_poly.type
_entity_poly.pdbx_seq_one_letter_code
_entity_poly.pdbx_strand_id
1 'polypeptide(L)'
;HQHIVVFEKDIEIIWTMFHILDFSNELQKNNLIIINTNILSEFDLLNFYKKANSIFLQFSRIYFLELISNYYERYNEEILKLNDTILSTIKISIIQYGNDSIDNLMGIKHFIYNLSKLLTHPHSEIFLKKRYKLSDTAIIVSTGPSLTKQLPLLKQYANKATIFCADSAYPILAKHNIKPDYVCMLERDDIVSKCFDNDFKEFDKGILFILASVVHKEVIEFLERN
;
A
#
# COMPACT_ATOMS: atom_id res chain seq x y z
N HIS A 1 -13.67 23.98 -6.43
CA HIS A 1 -14.92 23.50 -5.85
C HIS A 1 -14.64 23.19 -4.37
N GLN A 2 -15.30 23.92 -3.47
CA GLN A 2 -15.21 23.66 -2.03
C GLN A 2 -16.43 22.82 -1.66
N HIS A 3 -16.19 21.65 -1.06
CA HIS A 3 -17.24 20.84 -0.45
C HIS A 3 -17.23 21.10 1.05
N ILE A 4 -18.38 21.40 1.62
CA ILE A 4 -18.58 21.55 3.06
C ILE A 4 -19.29 20.30 3.55
N VAL A 5 -18.72 19.63 4.54
CA VAL A 5 -19.36 18.51 5.23
C VAL A 5 -19.74 18.97 6.62
N VAL A 6 -21.02 18.94 6.91
CA VAL A 6 -21.57 19.30 8.21
C VAL A 6 -21.92 18.03 8.97
N PHE A 7 -21.35 17.86 10.13
CA PHE A 7 -21.69 16.82 11.09
C PHE A 7 -22.62 17.40 12.14
N GLU A 8 -23.87 16.96 12.18
CA GLU A 8 -24.86 17.44 13.12
C GLU A 8 -25.48 16.26 13.90
N LYS A 9 -25.49 16.37 15.22
CA LYS A 9 -26.07 15.40 16.12
C LYS A 9 -27.58 15.60 16.27
N ASP A 10 -28.00 16.85 16.38
CA ASP A 10 -29.38 17.20 16.65
C ASP A 10 -30.17 17.32 15.35
N ILE A 11 -31.06 16.36 15.13
CA ILE A 11 -31.91 16.31 13.92
C ILE A 11 -32.87 17.49 13.88
N GLU A 12 -33.26 18.08 15.02
CA GLU A 12 -34.16 19.23 15.07
C GLU A 12 -33.46 20.48 14.51
N ILE A 13 -32.14 20.60 14.70
CA ILE A 13 -31.36 21.69 14.09
C ILE A 13 -31.35 21.52 12.57
N ILE A 14 -31.15 20.32 12.05
CA ILE A 14 -31.18 20.03 10.61
C ILE A 14 -32.57 20.37 10.06
N TRP A 15 -33.59 19.90 10.75
CA TRP A 15 -34.99 20.17 10.37
C TRP A 15 -35.31 21.67 10.33
N THR A 16 -34.94 22.39 11.38
CA THR A 16 -35.17 23.84 11.48
C THR A 16 -34.41 24.59 10.38
N MET A 17 -33.15 24.22 10.11
CA MET A 17 -32.35 24.81 9.07
C MET A 17 -33.02 24.72 7.70
N PHE A 18 -33.56 23.55 7.35
CA PHE A 18 -34.25 23.33 6.07
C PHE A 18 -35.61 24.05 5.97
N HIS A 19 -36.21 24.43 7.09
CA HIS A 19 -37.44 25.23 7.09
C HIS A 19 -37.19 26.73 6.99
N ILE A 20 -36.00 27.19 7.34
CA ILE A 20 -35.64 28.62 7.34
C ILE A 20 -34.90 29.01 6.06
N LEU A 21 -34.05 28.11 5.53
CA LEU A 21 -33.18 28.37 4.40
C LEU A 21 -33.34 27.33 3.32
N ASP A 22 -33.24 27.75 2.06
CA ASP A 22 -33.20 26.87 0.91
C ASP A 22 -31.78 26.49 0.51
N PHE A 23 -31.40 25.24 0.73
CA PHE A 23 -30.11 24.66 0.37
C PHE A 23 -30.18 23.73 -0.85
N SER A 24 -31.29 23.75 -1.60
CA SER A 24 -31.54 22.83 -2.71
C SER A 24 -30.43 22.83 -3.74
N ASN A 25 -29.92 24.01 -4.08
CA ASN A 25 -28.85 24.16 -5.06
C ASN A 25 -27.50 23.59 -4.58
N GLU A 26 -27.15 23.82 -3.33
CA GLU A 26 -25.90 23.35 -2.71
C GLU A 26 -25.91 21.83 -2.52
N LEU A 27 -27.05 21.26 -2.12
CA LEU A 27 -27.24 19.83 -1.96
C LEU A 27 -27.22 19.11 -3.32
N GLN A 28 -27.90 19.64 -4.34
CA GLN A 28 -27.92 19.05 -5.69
C GLN A 28 -26.53 19.04 -6.34
N LYS A 29 -25.72 20.07 -6.08
CA LYS A 29 -24.35 20.17 -6.59
C LYS A 29 -23.33 19.44 -5.73
N ASN A 30 -23.73 18.81 -4.62
CA ASN A 30 -22.88 18.21 -3.62
C ASN A 30 -21.84 19.18 -3.00
N ASN A 31 -22.11 20.49 -3.04
CA ASN A 31 -21.26 21.49 -2.37
C ASN A 31 -21.44 21.45 -0.85
N LEU A 32 -22.65 21.07 -0.41
CA LEU A 32 -23.01 20.86 1.00
C LEU A 32 -23.41 19.41 1.20
N ILE A 33 -22.82 18.77 2.20
CA ILE A 33 -23.15 17.40 2.62
C ILE A 33 -23.46 17.45 4.10
N ILE A 34 -24.63 16.97 4.50
CA ILE A 34 -25.07 16.97 5.90
C ILE A 34 -25.15 15.54 6.39
N ILE A 35 -24.50 15.25 7.49
CA ILE A 35 -24.40 13.92 8.08
C ILE A 35 -24.90 14.00 9.54
N ASN A 36 -25.95 13.23 9.87
CA ASN A 36 -26.37 13.09 11.25
C ASN A 36 -25.47 12.09 11.98
N THR A 37 -24.82 12.54 13.06
CA THR A 37 -23.83 11.74 13.78
C THR A 37 -24.43 10.62 14.63
N ASN A 38 -25.75 10.67 14.97
CA ASN A 38 -26.40 9.62 15.75
C ASN A 38 -26.57 8.31 14.97
N ILE A 39 -26.65 8.40 13.63
CA ILE A 39 -26.83 7.24 12.75
C ILE A 39 -25.57 6.88 11.98
N LEU A 40 -24.50 7.65 12.15
CA LEU A 40 -23.25 7.48 11.43
C LEU A 40 -22.42 6.34 12.01
N SER A 41 -22.16 5.32 11.21
CA SER A 41 -21.19 4.27 11.54
C SER A 41 -19.82 4.54 10.89
N GLU A 42 -18.77 3.89 11.41
CA GLU A 42 -17.43 3.92 10.79
C GLU A 42 -17.48 3.38 9.34
N PHE A 43 -18.35 2.41 9.09
CA PHE A 43 -18.54 1.83 7.76
C PHE A 43 -19.16 2.84 6.79
N ASP A 44 -20.11 3.67 7.25
CA ASP A 44 -20.72 4.71 6.40
C ASP A 44 -19.71 5.79 6.04
N LEU A 45 -18.87 6.21 6.98
CA LEU A 45 -17.78 7.13 6.74
C LEU A 45 -16.77 6.54 5.73
N LEU A 46 -16.37 5.29 5.90
CA LEU A 46 -15.47 4.62 4.97
C LEU A 46 -16.06 4.53 3.57
N ASN A 47 -17.36 4.21 3.45
CA ASN A 47 -18.07 4.18 2.18
C ASN A 47 -18.20 5.58 1.55
N PHE A 48 -18.41 6.60 2.35
CA PHE A 48 -18.41 7.98 1.90
C PHE A 48 -17.07 8.35 1.24
N TYR A 49 -15.94 8.06 1.89
CA TYR A 49 -14.61 8.31 1.33
C TYR A 49 -14.29 7.41 0.14
N LYS A 50 -14.75 6.17 0.11
CA LYS A 50 -14.59 5.25 -1.04
C LYS A 50 -15.33 5.72 -2.29
N LYS A 51 -16.50 6.33 -2.14
CA LYS A 51 -17.28 6.89 -3.26
C LYS A 51 -16.73 8.22 -3.74
N ALA A 52 -15.93 8.90 -2.91
CA ALA A 52 -15.28 10.14 -3.28
C ALA A 52 -14.27 9.88 -4.42
N ASN A 53 -14.17 10.82 -5.34
CA ASN A 53 -13.18 10.72 -6.41
C ASN A 53 -11.75 10.95 -5.88
N SER A 54 -10.74 10.60 -6.67
CA SER A 54 -9.32 10.74 -6.28
C SER A 54 -8.94 12.19 -5.90
N ILE A 55 -9.61 13.18 -6.47
CA ILE A 55 -9.40 14.60 -6.16
C ILE A 55 -9.87 14.91 -4.74
N PHE A 56 -11.05 14.44 -4.36
CA PHE A 56 -11.58 14.63 -3.00
C PHE A 56 -10.64 14.00 -1.95
N LEU A 57 -10.13 12.80 -2.21
CA LEU A 57 -9.17 12.12 -1.32
C LEU A 57 -7.85 12.88 -1.18
N GLN A 58 -7.36 13.53 -2.23
CA GLN A 58 -6.18 14.37 -2.15
C GLN A 58 -6.41 15.60 -1.26
N PHE A 59 -7.57 16.22 -1.36
CA PHE A 59 -7.91 17.38 -0.53
C PHE A 59 -8.24 17.00 0.92
N SER A 60 -8.74 15.80 1.20
CA SER A 60 -9.00 15.33 2.57
C SER A 60 -7.73 15.14 3.41
N ARG A 61 -6.55 15.21 2.81
CA ARG A 61 -5.27 15.28 3.54
C ARG A 61 -5.11 16.59 4.32
N ILE A 62 -5.83 17.64 3.92
CA ILE A 62 -5.95 18.90 4.65
C ILE A 62 -7.33 18.90 5.28
N TYR A 63 -7.41 18.46 6.51
CA TYR A 63 -8.64 18.30 7.25
C TYR A 63 -8.68 19.25 8.45
N PHE A 64 -9.76 20.00 8.58
CA PHE A 64 -10.04 20.84 9.72
C PHE A 64 -11.45 20.53 10.22
N LEU A 65 -11.57 20.26 11.51
CA LEU A 65 -12.85 20.21 12.21
C LEU A 65 -13.02 21.51 12.98
N GLU A 66 -14.05 22.27 12.64
CA GLU A 66 -14.35 23.54 13.26
C GLU A 66 -15.72 23.47 13.96
N LEU A 67 -15.79 23.99 15.17
CA LEU A 67 -17.04 24.16 15.90
C LEU A 67 -17.66 25.50 15.50
N ILE A 68 -18.86 25.46 14.92
CA ILE A 68 -19.56 26.67 14.43
C ILE A 68 -20.05 27.54 15.60
N SER A 69 -20.32 26.96 16.76
CA SER A 69 -20.76 27.71 17.94
C SER A 69 -20.38 27.01 19.24
N ASN A 70 -20.37 27.79 20.35
CA ASN A 70 -20.14 27.28 21.70
C ASN A 70 -21.22 26.28 22.17
N TYR A 71 -22.34 26.18 21.45
CA TYR A 71 -23.36 25.16 21.69
C TYR A 71 -22.78 23.76 21.70
N TYR A 72 -21.79 23.48 20.84
CA TYR A 72 -21.19 22.16 20.66
C TYR A 72 -20.14 21.80 21.72
N GLU A 73 -19.68 22.75 22.54
CA GLU A 73 -18.72 22.47 23.62
C GLU A 73 -19.27 21.43 24.62
N ARG A 74 -20.60 21.36 24.78
CA ARG A 74 -21.26 20.35 25.63
C ARG A 74 -21.07 18.91 25.14
N TYR A 75 -20.72 18.72 23.88
CA TYR A 75 -20.51 17.44 23.23
C TYR A 75 -19.01 17.14 22.97
N ASN A 76 -18.12 17.80 23.72
CA ASN A 76 -16.68 17.76 23.46
C ASN A 76 -16.11 16.34 23.36
N GLU A 77 -16.49 15.42 24.26
CA GLU A 77 -16.01 14.04 24.22
C GLU A 77 -16.47 13.30 22.96
N GLU A 78 -17.72 13.51 22.53
CA GLU A 78 -18.25 12.89 21.33
C GLU A 78 -17.62 13.48 20.06
N ILE A 79 -17.32 14.77 20.07
CA ILE A 79 -16.65 15.46 18.97
C ILE A 79 -15.21 14.97 18.83
N LEU A 80 -14.49 14.79 19.93
CA LEU A 80 -13.14 14.22 19.92
C LEU A 80 -13.17 12.80 19.34
N LYS A 81 -14.13 11.97 19.77
CA LYS A 81 -14.30 10.61 19.22
C LYS A 81 -14.65 10.63 17.74
N LEU A 82 -15.54 11.54 17.31
CA LEU A 82 -15.87 11.72 15.89
C LEU A 82 -14.63 12.13 15.10
N ASN A 83 -13.83 13.08 15.61
CA ASN A 83 -12.59 13.52 14.99
C ASN A 83 -11.61 12.35 14.79
N ASP A 84 -11.40 11.54 15.82
CA ASP A 84 -10.51 10.37 15.74
C ASP A 84 -11.02 9.34 14.70
N THR A 85 -12.35 9.15 14.66
CA THR A 85 -12.99 8.27 13.67
C THR A 85 -12.80 8.80 12.24
N ILE A 86 -12.97 10.09 12.03
CA ILE A 86 -12.74 10.74 10.72
C ILE A 86 -11.27 10.61 10.31
N LEU A 87 -10.34 10.93 11.19
CA LEU A 87 -8.90 10.85 10.92
C LEU A 87 -8.46 9.42 10.58
N SER A 88 -8.93 8.43 11.35
CA SER A 88 -8.62 7.02 11.07
C SER A 88 -9.20 6.58 9.72
N THR A 89 -10.42 7.01 9.40
CA THR A 89 -11.08 6.68 8.12
C THR A 89 -10.36 7.32 6.93
N ILE A 90 -9.94 8.58 7.04
CA ILE A 90 -9.13 9.26 6.02
C ILE A 90 -7.81 8.51 5.83
N LYS A 91 -7.12 8.14 6.91
CA LYS A 91 -5.87 7.38 6.86
C LYS A 91 -6.03 6.04 6.15
N ILE A 92 -7.05 5.27 6.50
CA ILE A 92 -7.36 3.99 5.85
C ILE A 92 -7.65 4.19 4.36
N SER A 93 -8.44 5.21 4.02
CA SER A 93 -8.79 5.51 2.63
C SER A 93 -7.56 5.89 1.80
N ILE A 94 -6.66 6.70 2.34
CA ILE A 94 -5.41 7.07 1.67
C ILE A 94 -4.54 5.83 1.43
N ILE A 95 -4.40 4.95 2.41
CA ILE A 95 -3.61 3.71 2.29
C ILE A 95 -4.22 2.78 1.22
N GLN A 96 -5.54 2.70 1.12
CA GLN A 96 -6.21 1.87 0.11
C GLN A 96 -6.06 2.39 -1.33
N TYR A 97 -5.86 3.69 -1.52
CA TYR A 97 -5.77 4.31 -2.85
C TYR A 97 -4.34 4.68 -3.28
N GLY A 98 -3.35 4.39 -2.48
CA GLY A 98 -1.96 4.65 -2.82
C GLY A 98 -1.04 4.67 -1.61
N ASN A 99 0.23 4.85 -1.88
CA ASN A 99 1.25 4.99 -0.85
C ASN A 99 1.17 6.36 -0.19
N ASP A 100 1.56 6.45 1.07
CA ASP A 100 1.68 7.74 1.72
C ASP A 100 2.81 8.61 1.11
N SER A 101 2.86 9.88 1.52
CA SER A 101 3.83 10.84 0.96
C SER A 101 5.27 10.49 1.32
N ILE A 102 5.48 9.87 2.48
CA ILE A 102 6.83 9.47 2.96
C ILE A 102 7.32 8.28 2.14
N ASP A 103 6.46 7.28 1.92
CA ASP A 103 6.80 6.13 1.09
C ASP A 103 7.06 6.53 -0.37
N ASN A 104 6.29 7.48 -0.92
CA ASN A 104 6.55 8.03 -2.25
C ASN A 104 7.90 8.75 -2.32
N LEU A 105 8.22 9.58 -1.32
CA LEU A 105 9.51 10.28 -1.23
C LEU A 105 10.67 9.28 -1.10
N MET A 106 10.50 8.22 -0.31
CA MET A 106 11.46 7.14 -0.18
C MET A 106 11.70 6.45 -1.53
N GLY A 107 10.63 6.16 -2.28
CA GLY A 107 10.75 5.59 -3.63
C GLY A 107 11.53 6.48 -4.59
N ILE A 108 11.28 7.80 -4.59
CA ILE A 108 12.05 8.77 -5.40
C ILE A 108 13.52 8.77 -4.98
N LYS A 109 13.80 8.81 -3.68
CA LYS A 109 15.16 8.78 -3.13
C LYS A 109 15.91 7.53 -3.58
N HIS A 110 15.29 6.36 -3.45
CA HIS A 110 15.92 5.09 -3.86
C HIS A 110 16.12 5.02 -5.37
N PHE A 111 15.16 5.49 -6.17
CA PHE A 111 15.32 5.57 -7.61
C PHE A 111 16.56 6.40 -8.01
N ILE A 112 16.76 7.57 -7.38
CA ILE A 112 17.92 8.42 -7.62
C ILE A 112 19.24 7.71 -7.21
N TYR A 113 19.27 7.05 -6.05
CA TYR A 113 20.43 6.29 -5.62
C TYR A 113 20.77 5.14 -6.57
N ASN A 114 19.75 4.46 -7.05
CA ASN A 114 19.92 3.29 -7.91
C ASN A 114 20.15 3.65 -9.38
N LEU A 115 20.07 4.94 -9.77
CA LEU A 115 20.13 5.37 -11.17
C LEU A 115 21.39 4.89 -11.89
N SER A 116 22.57 4.98 -11.27
CA SER A 116 23.81 4.48 -11.85
C SER A 116 23.78 2.98 -12.12
N LYS A 117 23.15 2.22 -11.24
CA LYS A 117 22.99 0.77 -11.37
C LYS A 117 22.01 0.41 -12.48
N LEU A 118 20.93 1.17 -12.58
CA LEU A 118 19.95 1.00 -13.68
C LEU A 118 20.59 1.19 -15.06
N LEU A 119 21.57 2.10 -15.17
CA LEU A 119 22.26 2.37 -16.44
C LEU A 119 23.33 1.33 -16.78
N THR A 120 23.88 0.65 -15.78
CA THR A 120 25.00 -0.29 -15.95
C THR A 120 24.57 -1.76 -15.94
N HIS A 121 23.44 -2.08 -15.33
CA HIS A 121 22.89 -3.43 -15.29
C HIS A 121 22.00 -3.73 -16.50
N PRO A 122 21.98 -4.97 -16.96
CA PRO A 122 21.15 -5.35 -18.09
C PRO A 122 19.66 -5.25 -17.75
N HIS A 123 18.86 -4.84 -18.72
CA HIS A 123 17.42 -4.78 -18.61
C HIS A 123 16.81 -6.20 -18.51
N SER A 124 15.78 -6.37 -17.66
CA SER A 124 15.15 -7.67 -17.39
C SER A 124 14.68 -8.41 -18.64
N GLU A 125 14.20 -7.71 -19.66
CA GLU A 125 13.76 -8.30 -20.93
C GLU A 125 14.84 -9.13 -21.64
N ILE A 126 16.12 -8.73 -21.53
CA ILE A 126 17.22 -9.45 -22.16
C ILE A 126 17.37 -10.84 -21.57
N PHE A 127 17.22 -10.97 -20.26
CA PHE A 127 17.33 -12.26 -19.57
C PHE A 127 16.09 -13.11 -19.74
N LEU A 128 14.91 -12.50 -19.70
CA LEU A 128 13.64 -13.19 -19.91
C LEU A 128 13.60 -13.82 -21.32
N LYS A 129 14.07 -13.12 -22.35
CA LYS A 129 14.19 -13.66 -23.71
C LYS A 129 15.13 -14.85 -23.80
N LYS A 130 16.27 -14.84 -23.11
CA LYS A 130 17.23 -15.95 -23.10
C LYS A 130 16.71 -17.21 -22.42
N ARG A 131 15.76 -17.07 -21.48
CA ARG A 131 15.14 -18.18 -20.73
C ARG A 131 13.74 -18.54 -21.22
N TYR A 132 13.32 -17.97 -22.33
CA TYR A 132 12.02 -18.28 -22.92
C TYR A 132 11.92 -19.76 -23.31
N LYS A 133 10.81 -20.42 -22.88
CA LYS A 133 10.52 -21.85 -23.15
C LYS A 133 11.48 -22.87 -22.53
N LEU A 134 12.18 -22.54 -21.44
CA LEU A 134 12.92 -23.53 -20.67
C LEU A 134 12.01 -24.46 -19.88
N SER A 135 10.82 -24.01 -19.53
CA SER A 135 9.77 -24.80 -18.90
C SER A 135 8.40 -24.29 -19.31
N ASP A 136 7.42 -25.18 -19.45
CA ASP A 136 6.03 -24.86 -19.75
C ASP A 136 5.24 -24.52 -18.47
N THR A 137 5.85 -24.69 -17.29
CA THR A 137 5.23 -24.48 -15.98
C THR A 137 6.05 -23.49 -15.17
N ALA A 138 5.36 -22.52 -14.55
CA ALA A 138 5.95 -21.60 -13.59
C ALA A 138 5.31 -21.78 -12.21
N ILE A 139 6.12 -21.72 -11.17
CA ILE A 139 5.68 -21.76 -9.76
C ILE A 139 6.08 -20.44 -9.12
N ILE A 140 5.10 -19.72 -8.60
CA ILE A 140 5.33 -18.48 -7.83
C ILE A 140 5.34 -18.84 -6.36
N VAL A 141 6.44 -18.50 -5.67
CA VAL A 141 6.65 -18.79 -4.25
C VAL A 141 6.69 -17.46 -3.46
N SER A 142 5.82 -17.36 -2.47
CA SER A 142 5.76 -16.24 -1.54
C SER A 142 5.68 -16.75 -0.10
N THR A 143 6.01 -15.87 0.87
CA THR A 143 5.88 -16.19 2.29
C THR A 143 4.41 -16.22 2.70
N GLY A 144 3.99 -17.37 3.20
CA GLY A 144 2.65 -17.56 3.75
C GLY A 144 2.60 -18.81 4.62
N PRO A 145 1.57 -18.97 5.46
CA PRO A 145 1.47 -20.13 6.37
C PRO A 145 1.45 -21.48 5.63
N SER A 146 1.03 -21.49 4.39
CA SER A 146 0.97 -22.69 3.54
C SER A 146 2.35 -23.10 3.00
N LEU A 147 3.32 -22.18 2.88
CA LEU A 147 4.62 -22.48 2.28
C LEU A 147 5.31 -23.65 2.97
N THR A 148 5.36 -23.65 4.31
CA THR A 148 5.99 -24.73 5.09
C THR A 148 5.41 -26.09 4.75
N LYS A 149 4.09 -26.17 4.54
CA LYS A 149 3.41 -27.43 4.20
C LYS A 149 3.70 -27.86 2.75
N GLN A 150 3.98 -26.91 1.87
CA GLN A 150 4.20 -27.14 0.45
C GLN A 150 5.67 -27.38 0.07
N LEU A 151 6.62 -27.10 0.97
CA LEU A 151 8.06 -27.26 0.71
C LEU A 151 8.45 -28.66 0.21
N PRO A 152 7.94 -29.78 0.76
CA PRO A 152 8.26 -31.10 0.26
C PRO A 152 7.81 -31.30 -1.20
N LEU A 153 6.60 -30.82 -1.52
CA LEU A 153 6.05 -30.89 -2.86
C LEU A 153 6.84 -29.98 -3.83
N LEU A 154 7.13 -28.76 -3.42
CA LEU A 154 7.94 -27.81 -4.18
C LEU A 154 9.31 -28.41 -4.53
N LYS A 155 9.96 -29.07 -3.58
CA LYS A 155 11.25 -29.74 -3.79
C LYS A 155 11.18 -30.84 -4.89
N GLN A 156 10.06 -31.55 -4.95
CA GLN A 156 9.81 -32.58 -5.94
C GLN A 156 9.69 -32.02 -7.37
N TYR A 157 9.13 -30.82 -7.49
CA TYR A 157 8.86 -30.16 -8.78
C TYR A 157 9.89 -29.09 -9.16
N ALA A 158 10.84 -28.76 -8.29
CA ALA A 158 11.82 -27.71 -8.51
C ALA A 158 12.60 -27.85 -9.84
N ASN A 159 12.89 -29.08 -10.27
CA ASN A 159 13.61 -29.34 -11.52
C ASN A 159 12.69 -29.45 -12.75
N LYS A 160 11.38 -29.33 -12.58
CA LYS A 160 10.36 -29.50 -13.65
C LYS A 160 9.63 -28.22 -14.00
N ALA A 161 9.84 -27.16 -13.24
CA ALA A 161 9.15 -25.88 -13.39
C ALA A 161 10.14 -24.73 -13.20
N THR A 162 9.81 -23.58 -13.76
CA THR A 162 10.52 -22.33 -13.49
C THR A 162 10.00 -21.74 -12.18
N ILE A 163 10.89 -21.48 -11.20
CA ILE A 163 10.52 -20.97 -9.89
C ILE A 163 10.79 -19.46 -9.81
N PHE A 164 9.72 -18.69 -9.61
CA PHE A 164 9.78 -17.27 -9.24
C PHE A 164 9.56 -17.15 -7.73
N CYS A 165 10.50 -16.52 -7.05
CA CYS A 165 10.49 -16.37 -5.61
C CYS A 165 10.35 -14.90 -5.23
N ALA A 166 9.46 -14.57 -4.28
CA ALA A 166 9.47 -13.28 -3.63
C ALA A 166 10.68 -13.17 -2.68
N ASP A 167 11.14 -11.94 -2.44
CA ASP A 167 12.27 -11.60 -1.58
C ASP A 167 12.26 -12.33 -0.23
N SER A 168 11.18 -12.16 0.53
CA SER A 168 11.03 -12.76 1.87
C SER A 168 10.93 -14.29 1.88
N ALA A 169 10.56 -14.92 0.76
CA ALA A 169 10.55 -16.38 0.63
C ALA A 169 11.94 -16.95 0.30
N TYR A 170 12.85 -16.13 -0.22
CA TYR A 170 14.18 -16.56 -0.65
C TYR A 170 15.01 -17.24 0.46
N PRO A 171 15.19 -16.67 1.68
CA PRO A 171 15.92 -17.33 2.75
C PRO A 171 15.28 -18.63 3.20
N ILE A 172 13.96 -18.79 3.07
CA ILE A 172 13.27 -20.02 3.38
C ILE A 172 13.63 -21.11 2.35
N LEU A 173 13.60 -20.77 1.07
CA LEU A 173 14.00 -21.69 0.01
C LEU A 173 15.47 -22.09 0.13
N ALA A 174 16.36 -21.14 0.42
CA ALA A 174 17.77 -21.40 0.63
C ALA A 174 18.00 -22.40 1.78
N LYS A 175 17.33 -22.20 2.93
CA LYS A 175 17.39 -23.10 4.07
C LYS A 175 16.96 -24.52 3.74
N HIS A 176 16.05 -24.71 2.79
CA HIS A 176 15.56 -26.02 2.36
C HIS A 176 16.26 -26.55 1.12
N ASN A 177 17.29 -25.86 0.64
CA ASN A 177 18.04 -26.18 -0.57
C ASN A 177 17.13 -26.36 -1.80
N ILE A 178 16.18 -25.44 -1.94
CA ILE A 178 15.30 -25.33 -3.12
C ILE A 178 15.72 -24.08 -3.88
N LYS A 179 16.40 -24.27 -5.01
CA LYS A 179 16.97 -23.17 -5.77
C LYS A 179 15.92 -22.55 -6.70
N PRO A 180 15.57 -21.26 -6.53
CA PRO A 180 14.71 -20.57 -7.48
C PRO A 180 15.48 -20.17 -8.73
N ASP A 181 14.78 -19.99 -9.85
CA ASP A 181 15.36 -19.42 -11.07
C ASP A 181 15.41 -17.89 -11.01
N TYR A 182 14.38 -17.31 -10.38
CA TYR A 182 14.22 -15.87 -10.27
C TYR A 182 13.85 -15.48 -8.84
N VAL A 183 14.47 -14.40 -8.34
CA VAL A 183 14.07 -13.73 -7.10
C VAL A 183 13.61 -12.32 -7.45
N CYS A 184 12.35 -12.00 -7.17
CA CYS A 184 11.74 -10.72 -7.52
C CYS A 184 11.59 -9.84 -6.28
N MET A 185 12.01 -8.58 -6.38
CA MET A 185 11.99 -7.62 -5.29
C MET A 185 11.36 -6.30 -5.73
N LEU A 186 10.44 -5.82 -4.92
CA LEU A 186 9.74 -4.55 -5.14
C LEU A 186 9.84 -3.60 -3.94
N GLU A 187 10.06 -4.16 -2.75
CA GLU A 187 9.95 -3.45 -1.48
C GLU A 187 11.03 -2.38 -1.31
N ARG A 188 10.66 -1.25 -0.70
CA ARG A 188 11.50 -0.08 -0.44
C ARG A 188 12.08 -0.05 0.96
N ASP A 189 11.47 -0.80 1.89
CA ASP A 189 11.85 -0.83 3.28
C ASP A 189 13.21 -1.53 3.45
N ASP A 190 14.02 -1.03 4.39
CA ASP A 190 15.34 -1.60 4.72
C ASP A 190 15.26 -3.01 5.30
N ILE A 191 14.11 -3.38 5.86
CA ILE A 191 13.87 -4.71 6.44
C ILE A 191 14.12 -5.82 5.41
N VAL A 192 13.92 -5.53 4.12
CA VAL A 192 14.15 -6.51 3.05
C VAL A 192 15.62 -6.81 2.86
N SER A 193 16.53 -5.87 3.15
CA SER A 193 17.97 -6.10 3.09
C SER A 193 18.39 -7.26 4.00
N LYS A 194 17.72 -7.44 5.14
CA LYS A 194 17.96 -8.52 6.09
C LYS A 194 17.68 -9.91 5.53
N CYS A 195 16.85 -10.02 4.50
CA CYS A 195 16.61 -11.28 3.80
C CYS A 195 17.85 -11.76 3.03
N PHE A 196 18.77 -10.85 2.72
CA PHE A 196 19.97 -11.08 1.92
C PHE A 196 21.27 -10.93 2.73
N ASP A 197 21.18 -10.58 4.02
CA ASP A 197 22.32 -10.48 4.95
C ASP A 197 22.79 -11.88 5.40
N ASN A 198 23.00 -12.77 4.43
CA ASN A 198 23.49 -14.12 4.65
C ASN A 198 24.48 -14.49 3.54
N ASP A 199 25.43 -15.35 3.85
CA ASP A 199 26.39 -15.85 2.87
C ASP A 199 25.76 -17.02 2.06
N PHE A 200 25.10 -16.70 0.98
CA PHE A 200 24.50 -17.67 0.06
C PHE A 200 25.38 -18.02 -1.15
N LYS A 201 26.63 -17.58 -1.20
CA LYS A 201 27.57 -17.58 -2.35
C LYS A 201 27.35 -18.68 -3.40
N GLU A 202 27.47 -19.92 -3.00
CA GLU A 202 27.29 -21.04 -3.94
C GLU A 202 25.83 -21.27 -4.32
N PHE A 203 24.91 -20.96 -3.41
CA PHE A 203 23.48 -21.11 -3.66
C PHE A 203 23.00 -20.07 -4.68
N ASP A 204 23.54 -18.87 -4.66
CA ASP A 204 23.13 -17.77 -5.54
C ASP A 204 23.57 -17.96 -7.00
N LYS A 205 24.56 -18.77 -7.24
CA LYS A 205 25.07 -19.00 -8.60
C LYS A 205 23.97 -19.44 -9.56
N GLY A 206 23.73 -18.60 -10.59
CA GLY A 206 22.75 -18.88 -11.63
C GLY A 206 21.31 -18.48 -11.29
N ILE A 207 21.05 -17.94 -10.10
CA ILE A 207 19.78 -17.28 -9.78
C ILE A 207 19.78 -15.89 -10.41
N LEU A 208 18.66 -15.48 -10.97
CA LEU A 208 18.48 -14.14 -11.51
C LEU A 208 17.67 -13.28 -10.54
N PHE A 209 18.28 -12.25 -10.00
CA PHE A 209 17.63 -11.28 -9.13
C PHE A 209 17.02 -10.16 -9.97
N ILE A 210 15.69 -10.02 -9.93
CA ILE A 210 14.94 -9.00 -10.64
C ILE A 210 14.52 -7.94 -9.63
N LEU A 211 15.14 -6.79 -9.71
CA LEU A 211 14.97 -5.69 -8.77
C LEU A 211 14.14 -4.56 -9.39
N ALA A 212 13.15 -4.05 -8.66
CA ALA A 212 12.56 -2.79 -9.02
C ALA A 212 13.54 -1.63 -8.78
N SER A 213 13.45 -0.58 -9.57
CA SER A 213 14.31 0.60 -9.46
C SER A 213 14.24 1.32 -8.11
N VAL A 214 13.22 1.02 -7.33
CA VAL A 214 12.91 1.66 -6.04
C VAL A 214 13.32 0.84 -4.82
N VAL A 215 13.95 -0.32 -4.99
CA VAL A 215 14.41 -1.15 -3.87
C VAL A 215 15.45 -0.44 -3.02
N HIS A 216 15.57 -0.82 -1.75
CA HIS A 216 16.57 -0.24 -0.87
C HIS A 216 17.99 -0.51 -1.38
N LYS A 217 18.85 0.51 -1.32
CA LYS A 217 20.24 0.44 -1.87
C LYS A 217 21.06 -0.71 -1.30
N GLU A 218 20.90 -1.02 -0.01
CA GLU A 218 21.64 -2.09 0.66
C GLU A 218 21.38 -3.46 0.03
N VAL A 219 20.18 -3.70 -0.48
CA VAL A 219 19.86 -4.95 -1.21
C VAL A 219 20.79 -5.11 -2.41
N ILE A 220 20.98 -4.05 -3.19
CA ILE A 220 21.86 -4.07 -4.36
C ILE A 220 23.31 -4.28 -3.92
N GLU A 221 23.74 -3.57 -2.87
CA GLU A 221 25.10 -3.69 -2.33
C GLU A 221 25.39 -5.10 -1.81
N PHE A 222 24.43 -5.78 -1.17
CA PHE A 222 24.58 -7.17 -0.74
C PHE A 222 24.72 -8.11 -1.94
N LEU A 223 23.87 -7.96 -2.94
CA LEU A 223 23.89 -8.84 -4.11
C LEU A 223 25.13 -8.64 -5.00
N GLU A 224 25.74 -7.46 -5.00
CA GLU A 224 26.98 -7.20 -5.75
C GLU A 224 28.24 -7.68 -5.02
N ARG A 225 28.20 -7.88 -3.70
CA ARG A 225 29.33 -8.39 -2.91
C ARG A 225 29.47 -9.91 -2.98
N ASN A 226 28.41 -10.59 -3.30
CA ASN A 226 28.32 -12.05 -3.35
C ASN A 226 28.29 -12.56 -4.78
#